data_1a3bec6b1126ad8d4b8cb387d83be35e
#
_entry.id   1a3bec6b1126ad8d4b8cb387d83be35e
#
_cell.length_a   1.000
_cell.length_b   1.000
_cell.length_c   1.000
_cell.angle_alpha   90.00
_cell.angle_beta   90.00
_cell.angle_gamma   90.00
#
_symmetry.space_group_name_H-M   'P 1'
#
loop_
_entity.id
_entity.type
_entity.pdbx_description
1 polymer ?
#
loop_
_entity_poly.entity_id
_entity_poly.type
_entity_poly.pdbx_seq_one_letter_code
_entity_poly.pdbx_strand_id
1 'polypeptide(L)'
;MSSMYHRFHAPHDFKIEQVTFVHGDVWNVNPIALKRVERLFCKNERAVIQTRLASGEALTLVPVAAILVASLRLHFLDLTLNAQSCGPTVFPCDASVRKGDELGWFEHGSTIIVLAPDDFEFCDNVVENARINAGQPLMRKAGTNPL
;
A
#
# COMPACT_ATOMS: atom_id res chain seq x y z
N MET A 1 12.34 -10.80 -15.96
CA MET A 1 12.13 -9.44 -15.38
C MET A 1 10.65 -9.17 -15.34
N SER A 2 10.10 -8.80 -14.20
CA SER A 2 8.70 -8.37 -14.13
C SER A 2 8.55 -7.06 -14.91
N SER A 3 7.73 -7.04 -15.95
CA SER A 3 7.42 -5.84 -16.75
C SER A 3 6.33 -4.98 -16.08
N MET A 4 5.97 -5.27 -14.83
CA MET A 4 4.90 -4.58 -14.13
C MET A 4 5.42 -3.34 -13.39
N TYR A 5 4.57 -2.37 -13.25
CA TYR A 5 4.85 -1.15 -12.50
C TYR A 5 4.94 -1.44 -11.00
N HIS A 6 6.05 -1.06 -10.36
CA HIS A 6 6.34 -1.39 -8.96
C HIS A 6 6.38 -0.16 -8.03
N ARG A 7 5.96 1.01 -8.53
CA ARG A 7 5.85 2.23 -7.74
C ARG A 7 4.43 2.38 -7.21
N PHE A 8 4.26 3.04 -6.07
CA PHE A 8 2.95 3.35 -5.55
C PHE A 8 2.87 4.81 -5.13
N HIS A 9 1.67 5.36 -5.25
CA HIS A 9 1.41 6.79 -5.16
C HIS A 9 0.32 7.07 -4.13
N ALA A 10 0.30 8.31 -3.63
CA ALA A 10 -0.76 8.79 -2.77
C ALA A 10 -2.10 8.79 -3.53
N PRO A 11 -3.11 8.03 -3.07
CA PRO A 11 -4.42 8.00 -3.73
C PRO A 11 -5.25 9.27 -3.45
N HIS A 12 -4.87 10.05 -2.47
CA HIS A 12 -5.52 11.28 -2.04
C HIS A 12 -4.50 12.24 -1.40
N ASP A 13 -4.88 13.50 -1.19
CA ASP A 13 -4.12 14.42 -0.33
C ASP A 13 -4.28 13.96 1.12
N PHE A 14 -3.18 13.73 1.82
CA PHE A 14 -3.21 13.34 3.23
C PHE A 14 -1.90 13.66 3.96
N LYS A 15 -1.98 13.57 5.28
CA LYS A 15 -0.84 13.59 6.17
C LYS A 15 -0.49 12.16 6.59
N ILE A 16 0.77 11.77 6.49
CA ILE A 16 1.28 10.51 7.01
C ILE A 16 1.64 10.72 8.48
N GLU A 17 1.00 9.97 9.37
CA GLU A 17 1.17 10.10 10.82
C GLU A 17 2.18 9.09 11.37
N GLN A 18 2.16 7.87 10.81
CA GLN A 18 2.99 6.78 11.31
C GLN A 18 3.20 5.72 10.23
N VAL A 19 4.34 5.08 10.28
CA VAL A 19 4.60 3.82 9.57
C VAL A 19 4.97 2.74 10.58
N THR A 20 4.27 1.61 10.52
CA THR A 20 4.65 0.41 11.27
C THR A 20 5.19 -0.63 10.30
N PHE A 21 6.45 -0.97 10.43
CA PHE A 21 7.05 -2.06 9.67
C PHE A 21 6.84 -3.38 10.40
N VAL A 22 6.29 -4.36 9.70
CA VAL A 22 6.02 -5.70 10.24
C VAL A 22 6.85 -6.70 9.46
N HIS A 23 7.83 -7.27 10.14
CA HIS A 23 8.66 -8.35 9.58
C HIS A 23 7.83 -9.60 9.33
N GLY A 24 8.22 -10.37 8.35
CA GLY A 24 7.51 -11.58 7.98
C GLY A 24 8.17 -12.34 6.85
N ASP A 25 7.40 -13.25 6.29
CA ASP A 25 7.79 -14.04 5.12
C ASP A 25 7.77 -13.18 3.83
N VAL A 26 8.21 -13.78 2.75
CA VAL A 26 8.21 -13.16 1.40
C VAL A 26 7.54 -14.08 0.37
N TRP A 27 6.43 -14.70 0.74
CA TRP A 27 5.65 -15.56 -0.15
C TRP A 27 5.24 -14.81 -1.42
N ASN A 28 5.25 -15.53 -2.54
CA ASN A 28 4.71 -15.00 -3.78
C ASN A 28 3.21 -14.68 -3.60
N VAL A 29 2.77 -13.52 -4.05
CA VAL A 29 1.38 -13.05 -3.94
C VAL A 29 0.53 -13.37 -5.18
N ASN A 30 0.96 -14.34 -6.01
CA ASN A 30 0.17 -14.78 -7.15
C ASN A 30 -1.11 -15.53 -6.71
N PRO A 31 -2.11 -15.69 -7.59
CA PRO A 31 -3.38 -16.33 -7.25
C PRO A 31 -3.25 -17.78 -6.73
N ILE A 32 -2.21 -18.50 -7.15
CA ILE A 32 -1.95 -19.89 -6.69
C ILE A 32 -1.50 -19.87 -5.23
N ALA A 33 -0.56 -18.99 -4.88
CA ALA A 33 -0.07 -18.85 -3.51
C ALA A 33 -1.18 -18.35 -2.57
N LEU A 34 -1.97 -17.40 -3.02
CA LEU A 34 -3.12 -16.88 -2.24
C LEU A 34 -4.14 -17.97 -1.90
N LYS A 35 -4.33 -18.96 -2.77
CA LYS A 35 -5.23 -20.10 -2.51
C LYS A 35 -4.62 -21.16 -1.58
N ARG A 36 -3.30 -21.26 -1.50
CA ARG A 36 -2.58 -22.31 -0.76
C ARG A 36 -2.07 -21.88 0.61
N VAL A 37 -1.73 -20.60 0.75
CA VAL A 37 -1.17 -20.07 1.99
C VAL A 37 -2.25 -19.27 2.70
N GLU A 38 -2.78 -19.83 3.77
CA GLU A 38 -3.78 -19.16 4.60
C GLU A 38 -3.24 -17.86 5.17
N ARG A 39 -4.03 -16.77 5.05
CA ARG A 39 -3.71 -15.44 5.59
C ARG A 39 -2.35 -14.91 5.08
N LEU A 40 -2.01 -15.16 3.82
CA LEU A 40 -0.72 -14.83 3.22
C LEU A 40 -0.31 -13.38 3.44
N PHE A 41 -1.20 -12.41 3.22
CA PHE A 41 -0.91 -11.00 3.43
C PHE A 41 -0.58 -10.64 4.89
N CYS A 42 -1.04 -11.44 5.86
CA CYS A 42 -0.69 -11.27 7.26
C CYS A 42 0.66 -11.90 7.61
N LYS A 43 1.15 -12.82 6.79
CA LYS A 43 2.45 -13.49 6.98
C LYS A 43 3.59 -12.73 6.33
N ASN A 44 3.34 -12.11 5.18
CA ASN A 44 4.37 -11.41 4.43
C ASN A 44 4.80 -10.13 5.12
N GLU A 45 6.09 -9.81 4.92
CA GLU A 45 6.68 -8.54 5.28
C GLU A 45 5.90 -7.39 4.65
N ARG A 46 5.60 -6.37 5.44
CA ARG A 46 4.74 -5.25 5.04
C ARG A 46 5.00 -4.00 5.87
N ALA A 47 4.66 -2.87 5.32
CA ALA A 47 4.51 -1.64 6.09
C ALA A 47 3.02 -1.31 6.24
N VAL A 48 2.64 -0.76 7.38
CA VAL A 48 1.32 -0.17 7.61
C VAL A 48 1.51 1.34 7.69
N ILE A 49 1.07 2.04 6.65
CA ILE A 49 1.19 3.50 6.53
C ILE A 49 -0.14 4.10 6.98
N GLN A 50 -0.15 4.67 8.16
CA GLN A 50 -1.33 5.34 8.74
C GLN A 50 -1.34 6.79 8.29
N THR A 51 -2.45 7.21 7.69
CA THR A 51 -2.61 8.56 7.16
C THR A 51 -3.90 9.19 7.64
N ARG A 52 -3.95 10.52 7.56
CA ARG A 52 -5.10 11.35 7.91
C ARG A 52 -5.49 12.25 6.76
N LEU A 53 -6.73 12.13 6.28
CA LEU A 53 -7.32 13.04 5.31
C LEU A 53 -7.56 14.41 5.94
N ALA A 54 -7.67 15.46 5.13
CA ALA A 54 -8.01 16.79 5.60
C ALA A 54 -9.37 16.87 6.32
N SER A 55 -10.29 15.96 5.97
CA SER A 55 -11.60 15.78 6.62
C SER A 55 -11.52 15.09 7.99
N GLY A 56 -10.35 14.57 8.38
CA GLY A 56 -10.12 13.92 9.68
C GLY A 56 -10.23 12.39 9.65
N GLU A 57 -10.71 11.79 8.57
CA GLU A 57 -10.81 10.34 8.46
C GLU A 57 -9.44 9.68 8.24
N ALA A 58 -9.30 8.44 8.71
CA ALA A 58 -8.12 7.64 8.50
C ALA A 58 -8.18 6.90 7.15
N LEU A 59 -7.11 6.96 6.38
CA LEU A 59 -6.88 6.11 5.23
C LEU A 59 -5.59 5.34 5.50
N THR A 60 -5.59 4.02 5.31
CA THR A 60 -4.41 3.21 5.58
C THR A 60 -3.94 2.50 4.32
N LEU A 61 -2.65 2.61 4.03
CA LEU A 61 -2.01 1.89 2.94
C LEU A 61 -1.13 0.78 3.52
N VAL A 62 -1.26 -0.42 2.96
CA VAL A 62 -0.43 -1.56 3.39
C VAL A 62 0.31 -2.14 2.18
N PRO A 63 1.49 -1.59 1.84
CA PRO A 63 2.39 -2.23 0.90
C PRO A 63 2.93 -3.53 1.48
N VAL A 64 2.65 -4.64 0.79
CA VAL A 64 3.05 -6.00 1.14
C VAL A 64 4.12 -6.45 0.18
N ALA A 65 5.28 -6.81 0.71
CA ALA A 65 6.41 -7.30 -0.06
C ALA A 65 6.22 -8.76 -0.47
N ALA A 66 6.78 -9.13 -1.61
CA ALA A 66 6.76 -10.49 -2.12
C ALA A 66 8.04 -10.81 -2.91
N ILE A 67 8.43 -12.08 -2.91
CA ILE A 67 9.51 -12.67 -3.70
C ILE A 67 10.93 -12.13 -3.43
N LEU A 68 11.76 -13.01 -2.87
CA LEU A 68 13.22 -13.04 -2.80
C LEU A 68 13.96 -11.96 -2.01
N VAL A 69 13.59 -10.69 -2.07
CA VAL A 69 14.19 -9.64 -1.25
C VAL A 69 13.11 -8.58 -1.01
N ALA A 70 12.61 -8.53 0.19
CA ALA A 70 11.66 -7.52 0.60
C ALA A 70 12.36 -6.16 0.73
N SER A 71 12.55 -5.46 -0.36
CA SER A 71 13.05 -4.09 -0.37
C SER A 71 11.90 -3.16 -0.68
N LEU A 72 11.28 -2.65 0.35
CA LEU A 72 10.34 -1.55 0.28
C LEU A 72 11.10 -0.24 0.55
N ARG A 73 11.07 0.67 -0.39
CA ARG A 73 11.59 2.04 -0.20
C ARG A 73 10.44 3.01 -0.04
N LEU A 74 10.55 3.86 0.97
CA LEU A 74 9.61 4.93 1.26
C LEU A 74 10.34 6.27 1.13
N HIS A 75 9.87 7.15 0.23
CA HIS A 75 10.56 8.42 -0.05
C HIS A 75 10.49 9.42 1.11
N PHE A 76 9.43 9.36 1.90
CA PHE A 76 9.17 10.28 3.01
C PHE A 76 9.86 9.89 4.33
N LEU A 77 10.55 8.74 4.38
CA LEU A 77 11.23 8.26 5.60
C LEU A 77 12.75 8.13 5.45
N ASP A 78 13.31 8.33 4.27
CA ASP A 78 14.73 8.07 3.96
C ASP A 78 15.23 6.71 4.52
N LEU A 79 14.37 5.71 4.52
CA LEU A 79 14.63 4.38 5.03
C LEU A 79 14.42 3.32 3.95
N THR A 80 15.35 2.39 3.90
CA THR A 80 15.14 1.11 3.22
C THR A 80 14.73 0.10 4.27
N LEU A 81 13.48 -0.34 4.22
CA LEU A 81 13.00 -1.38 5.11
C LEU A 81 13.47 -2.72 4.55
N ASN A 82 14.30 -3.41 5.30
CA ASN A 82 14.82 -4.74 4.97
C ASN A 82 14.74 -5.67 6.20
N ALA A 83 14.77 -6.97 5.94
CA ALA A 83 14.47 -8.07 6.87
C ALA A 83 15.46 -8.28 8.05
N GLN A 84 16.20 -7.27 8.51
CA GLN A 84 17.29 -7.48 9.49
C GLN A 84 16.90 -7.23 10.96
N SER A 85 15.68 -6.81 11.25
CA SER A 85 15.23 -6.57 12.63
C SER A 85 14.11 -7.52 13.06
N CYS A 86 14.08 -7.89 14.34
CA CYS A 86 13.05 -8.75 14.91
C CYS A 86 11.93 -7.89 15.51
N GLY A 87 10.67 -8.15 15.08
CA GLY A 87 9.48 -7.52 15.62
C GLY A 87 9.03 -6.25 14.87
N PRO A 88 7.82 -5.76 15.12
CA PRO A 88 7.32 -4.53 14.52
C PRO A 88 8.14 -3.32 14.94
N THR A 89 8.52 -2.49 13.98
CA THR A 89 9.22 -1.23 14.23
C THR A 89 8.32 -0.06 13.83
N VAL A 90 8.09 0.86 14.74
CA VAL A 90 7.20 2.01 14.56
C VAL A 90 8.03 3.26 14.30
N PHE A 91 7.71 3.95 13.22
CA PHE A 91 8.31 5.22 12.81
C PHE A 91 7.23 6.31 12.85
N PRO A 92 7.24 7.20 13.82
CA PRO A 92 6.41 8.40 13.78
C PRO A 92 6.77 9.25 12.56
N CYS A 93 5.78 9.80 11.89
CA CYS A 93 5.93 10.64 10.71
C CYS A 93 5.11 11.93 10.83
N ASP A 94 5.54 12.93 10.11
CA ASP A 94 4.81 14.20 9.94
C ASP A 94 4.99 14.70 8.50
N ALA A 95 4.63 13.85 7.53
CA ALA A 95 4.80 14.16 6.11
C ALA A 95 3.45 14.43 5.46
N SER A 96 3.33 15.56 4.78
CA SER A 96 2.17 15.88 3.96
C SER A 96 2.45 15.57 2.51
N VAL A 97 1.52 14.89 1.85
CA VAL A 97 1.64 14.48 0.45
C VAL A 97 0.37 14.85 -0.32
N ARG A 98 0.52 15.05 -1.62
CA ARG A 98 -0.59 15.32 -2.54
C ARG A 98 -0.96 14.06 -3.32
N LYS A 99 -2.19 14.00 -3.75
CA LYS A 99 -2.68 12.95 -4.66
C LYS A 99 -1.76 12.84 -5.88
N GLY A 100 -1.28 11.62 -6.13
CA GLY A 100 -0.35 11.31 -7.22
C GLY A 100 1.13 11.37 -6.85
N ASP A 101 1.51 11.94 -5.70
CA ASP A 101 2.90 11.91 -5.25
C ASP A 101 3.38 10.47 -5.09
N GLU A 102 4.58 10.16 -5.57
CA GLU A 102 5.19 8.85 -5.38
C GLU A 102 5.59 8.66 -3.92
N LEU A 103 4.99 7.67 -3.26
CA LEU A 103 5.26 7.35 -1.87
C LEU A 103 6.45 6.41 -1.72
N GLY A 104 6.67 5.57 -2.70
CA GLY A 104 7.72 4.57 -2.66
C GLY A 104 7.65 3.55 -3.78
N TRP A 105 8.47 2.53 -3.68
CA TRP A 105 8.58 1.49 -4.68
C TRP A 105 9.09 0.17 -4.10
N PHE A 106 8.83 -0.91 -4.84
CA PHE A 106 9.33 -2.25 -4.53
C PHE A 106 10.37 -2.66 -5.56
N GLU A 107 11.40 -3.36 -5.15
CA GLU A 107 12.39 -3.91 -6.10
C GLU A 107 11.84 -5.09 -6.90
N HIS A 108 10.89 -5.81 -6.33
CA HIS A 108 10.24 -6.99 -6.94
C HIS A 108 8.73 -6.97 -6.71
N GLY A 109 8.03 -8.01 -7.22
CA GLY A 109 6.58 -8.12 -7.16
C GLY A 109 5.97 -7.86 -5.78
N SER A 110 4.81 -7.24 -5.74
CA SER A 110 4.21 -6.67 -4.54
C SER A 110 2.70 -6.57 -4.64
N THR A 111 2.08 -6.20 -3.54
CA THR A 111 0.65 -5.86 -3.45
C THR A 111 0.50 -4.60 -2.62
N ILE A 112 -0.44 -3.74 -2.98
CA ILE A 112 -0.90 -2.63 -2.14
C ILE A 112 -2.32 -2.92 -1.68
N ILE A 113 -2.54 -2.93 -0.37
CA ILE A 113 -3.87 -2.98 0.22
C ILE A 113 -4.23 -1.56 0.64
N VAL A 114 -5.41 -1.11 0.28
CA VAL A 114 -5.95 0.21 0.65
C VAL A 114 -7.16 -0.01 1.53
N LEU A 115 -7.11 0.52 2.75
CA LEU A 115 -8.23 0.54 3.68
C LEU A 115 -8.75 1.98 3.75
N ALA A 116 -9.87 2.19 3.10
CA ALA A 116 -10.53 3.50 3.03
C ALA A 116 -11.65 3.61 4.09
N PRO A 117 -12.07 4.84 4.46
CA PRO A 117 -13.25 5.07 5.28
C PRO A 117 -14.53 4.46 4.66
N ASP A 118 -15.53 4.20 5.49
CA ASP A 118 -16.77 3.53 5.09
C ASP A 118 -17.62 4.33 4.07
N ASP A 119 -17.39 5.63 3.98
CA ASP A 119 -18.06 6.51 3.02
C ASP A 119 -17.39 6.54 1.64
N PHE A 120 -16.39 5.68 1.40
CA PHE A 120 -15.80 5.47 0.08
C PHE A 120 -16.36 4.23 -0.59
N GLU A 121 -16.68 4.35 -1.87
CA GLU A 121 -17.17 3.27 -2.72
C GLU A 121 -16.25 3.05 -3.93
N PHE A 122 -16.18 1.84 -4.44
CA PHE A 122 -15.43 1.56 -5.66
C PHE A 122 -16.02 2.28 -6.87
N CYS A 123 -15.15 2.75 -7.76
CA CYS A 123 -15.61 3.24 -9.06
C CYS A 123 -16.15 2.09 -9.91
N ASP A 124 -17.10 2.40 -10.82
CA ASP A 124 -17.88 1.39 -11.57
C ASP A 124 -17.02 0.44 -12.42
N ASN A 125 -15.83 0.87 -12.82
CA ASN A 125 -14.87 0.07 -13.60
C ASN A 125 -13.92 -0.78 -12.72
N VAL A 126 -14.04 -0.70 -11.41
CA VAL A 126 -13.19 -1.44 -10.46
C VAL A 126 -13.95 -2.66 -9.96
N VAL A 127 -13.68 -3.80 -10.57
CA VAL A 127 -14.26 -5.09 -10.19
C VAL A 127 -13.16 -6.08 -9.87
N GLU A 128 -13.49 -7.14 -9.16
CA GLU A 128 -12.56 -8.19 -8.81
C GLU A 128 -11.84 -8.76 -10.05
N ASN A 129 -10.53 -8.93 -9.96
CA ASN A 129 -9.64 -9.37 -11.04
C ASN A 129 -9.53 -8.43 -12.25
N ALA A 130 -10.11 -7.23 -12.22
CA ALA A 130 -9.92 -6.27 -13.28
C ALA A 130 -8.49 -5.73 -13.27
N ARG A 131 -7.95 -5.49 -14.46
CA ARG A 131 -6.70 -4.75 -14.62
C ARG A 131 -6.97 -3.26 -14.47
N ILE A 132 -6.24 -2.61 -13.58
CA ILE A 132 -6.23 -1.15 -13.42
C ILE A 132 -4.83 -0.62 -13.71
N ASN A 133 -4.74 0.60 -14.24
CA ASN A 133 -3.48 1.29 -14.47
C ASN A 133 -3.22 2.31 -13.35
N ALA A 134 -1.95 2.60 -13.10
CA ALA A 134 -1.59 3.68 -12.18
C ALA A 134 -2.22 5.00 -12.65
N GLY A 135 -2.80 5.74 -11.70
CA GLY A 135 -3.52 7.00 -12.00
C GLY A 135 -5.00 6.85 -12.36
N GLN A 136 -5.50 5.62 -12.57
CA GLN A 136 -6.94 5.42 -12.72
C GLN A 136 -7.69 5.58 -11.38
N PRO A 137 -8.91 6.17 -11.38
CA PRO A 137 -9.72 6.24 -10.19
C PRO A 137 -10.03 4.84 -9.66
N LEU A 138 -9.77 4.63 -8.37
CA LEU A 138 -10.03 3.37 -7.66
C LEU A 138 -11.32 3.45 -6.86
N MET A 139 -11.45 4.52 -6.08
CA MET A 139 -12.57 4.76 -5.18
C MET A 139 -12.97 6.24 -5.25
N ARG A 140 -14.22 6.51 -4.87
CA ARG A 140 -14.75 7.87 -4.71
C ARG A 140 -15.50 7.97 -3.38
N LYS A 141 -15.59 9.16 -2.83
CA LYS A 141 -16.45 9.42 -1.67
C LYS A 141 -17.91 9.34 -2.12
N ALA A 142 -18.75 8.62 -1.39
CA ALA A 142 -20.15 8.45 -1.70
C ALA A 142 -20.84 9.83 -1.84
N GLY A 143 -21.68 9.97 -2.87
CA GLY A 143 -22.40 11.22 -3.16
C GLY A 143 -21.57 12.30 -3.88
N THR A 144 -20.31 12.05 -4.24
CA THR A 144 -19.53 12.96 -5.10
C THR A 144 -19.53 12.46 -6.53
N ASN A 145 -19.86 13.34 -7.49
CA ASN A 145 -19.69 13.01 -8.91
C ASN A 145 -18.20 12.82 -9.22
N PRO A 146 -17.83 11.84 -10.07
CA PRO A 146 -16.47 11.76 -10.57
C PRO A 146 -16.15 13.04 -11.35
N LEU A 147 -15.04 13.69 -10.98
CA LEU A 147 -14.42 14.75 -11.74
C LEU A 147 -13.71 14.15 -12.96
#